data_079e382b2683c027e0f66379c834465b
#
_entry.id   079e382b2683c027e0f66379c834465b
#
_cell.length_a   1.000
_cell.length_b   1.000
_cell.length_c   1.000
_cell.angle_alpha   90.00
_cell.angle_beta   90.00
_cell.angle_gamma   90.00
#
_symmetry.space_group_name_H-M   'P 1'
#
loop_
_entity.id
_entity.type
_entity.pdbx_description
1 polymer ?
#
loop_
_entity_poly.entity_id
_entity_poly.type
_entity_poly.pdbx_seq_one_letter_code
_entity_poly.pdbx_strand_id
1 'polypeptide(L)'
;MKNPKAAVLTMEGTNNEMEAYLSLIHSGASAEIVHIKKFENSEKKLDDYDLIFLPGGFSAGDYIRAGAIMAARIKAKLIRDIERFVDDGRLVMGPCNGFQVLIELGLLPNTEGKWETEAALAQNISNRFEARTIYIRVNNNKCAFLKRFSEGEILKLPIAHMEGRFVTRDEKVLNEIMSRRMNVLSYVNSEGKESGYPWNPNGSVMNIAGLCNEKGNVLGLMPHPERVFYKFTESDWTRNRNGEGTGYRFFLSAVEHMKEKF
;
A
#
# COMPACT_ATOMS: atom_id res chain seq x y z
N MET A 1 7.73 10.62 24.95
CA MET A 1 7.06 10.56 23.64
C MET A 1 6.13 9.37 23.63
N LYS A 2 4.91 9.53 23.16
CA LYS A 2 3.92 8.44 23.05
C LYS A 2 4.44 7.40 22.04
N ASN A 3 4.31 6.11 22.36
CA ASN A 3 4.71 5.08 21.42
C ASN A 3 3.66 5.00 20.29
N PRO A 4 4.02 5.17 19.00
CA PRO A 4 3.06 5.11 17.90
C PRO A 4 2.31 3.78 17.89
N LYS A 5 1.01 3.83 17.64
CA LYS A 5 0.15 2.65 17.69
C LYS A 5 -0.44 2.33 16.31
N ALA A 6 -0.26 1.09 15.85
CA ALA A 6 -0.73 0.64 14.55
C ALA A 6 -1.75 -0.51 14.66
N ALA A 7 -2.80 -0.47 13.84
CA ALA A 7 -3.72 -1.59 13.63
C ALA A 7 -3.42 -2.26 12.30
N VAL A 8 -3.12 -3.54 12.32
CA VAL A 8 -3.08 -4.41 11.13
C VAL A 8 -4.48 -5.01 10.97
N LEU A 9 -5.24 -4.48 10.02
CA LEU A 9 -6.65 -4.82 9.85
C LEU A 9 -6.81 -6.13 9.07
N THR A 10 -7.53 -7.09 9.64
CA THR A 10 -7.73 -8.41 9.03
C THR A 10 -9.20 -8.76 8.83
N MET A 11 -9.43 -9.65 7.90
CA MET A 11 -10.65 -10.42 7.73
C MET A 11 -10.33 -11.81 7.19
N GLU A 12 -11.33 -12.62 6.96
CA GLU A 12 -11.16 -13.94 6.35
C GLU A 12 -10.44 -13.82 4.99
N GLY A 13 -9.36 -14.59 4.79
CA GLY A 13 -8.53 -14.61 3.57
C GLY A 13 -7.37 -13.61 3.53
N THR A 14 -7.18 -12.78 4.54
CA THR A 14 -5.96 -11.98 4.70
C THR A 14 -4.76 -12.88 4.96
N ASN A 15 -3.60 -12.61 4.36
CA ASN A 15 -2.43 -13.51 4.42
C ASN A 15 -1.14 -12.87 4.94
N ASN A 16 -0.97 -11.56 4.85
CA ASN A 16 0.29 -10.87 5.14
C ASN A 16 0.27 -10.08 6.44
N GLU A 17 -0.67 -10.40 7.33
CA GLU A 17 -0.84 -9.70 8.60
C GLU A 17 0.35 -9.86 9.54
N MET A 18 0.98 -11.06 9.57
CA MET A 18 2.13 -11.31 10.44
C MET A 18 3.37 -10.57 9.98
N GLU A 19 3.66 -10.56 8.69
CA GLU A 19 4.78 -9.80 8.12
C GLU A 19 4.63 -8.31 8.39
N ALA A 20 3.42 -7.78 8.22
CA ALA A 20 3.11 -6.38 8.52
C ALA A 20 3.26 -6.07 10.02
N TYR A 21 2.70 -6.90 10.88
CA TYR A 21 2.80 -6.77 12.33
C TYR A 21 4.25 -6.76 12.80
N LEU A 22 5.06 -7.75 12.38
CA LEU A 22 6.47 -7.84 12.75
C LEU A 22 7.27 -6.65 12.21
N SER A 23 6.98 -6.20 10.98
CA SER A 23 7.64 -5.03 10.39
C SER A 23 7.38 -3.75 11.19
N LEU A 24 6.14 -3.56 11.66
CA LEU A 24 5.77 -2.40 12.49
C LEU A 24 6.43 -2.45 13.88
N ILE A 25 6.38 -3.61 14.55
CA ILE A 25 7.00 -3.81 15.87
C ILE A 25 8.52 -3.57 15.80
N HIS A 26 9.20 -4.17 14.82
CA HIS A 26 10.65 -4.04 14.70
C HIS A 26 11.10 -2.66 14.18
N SER A 27 10.17 -1.86 13.63
CA SER A 27 10.42 -0.45 13.33
C SER A 27 10.17 0.47 14.54
N GLY A 28 9.69 -0.06 15.65
CA GLY A 28 9.53 0.66 16.91
C GLY A 28 8.13 1.27 17.12
N ALA A 29 7.10 0.72 16.47
CA ALA A 29 5.70 0.98 16.82
C ALA A 29 5.16 -0.06 17.79
N SER A 30 4.09 0.28 18.51
CA SER A 30 3.19 -0.70 19.10
C SER A 30 2.19 -1.12 18.03
N ALA A 31 2.03 -2.41 17.77
CA ALA A 31 1.10 -2.89 16.75
C ALA A 31 0.21 -4.01 17.29
N GLU A 32 -0.97 -4.15 16.72
CA GLU A 32 -1.86 -5.29 16.98
C GLU A 32 -2.59 -5.72 15.71
N ILE A 33 -2.82 -7.01 15.57
CA ILE A 33 -3.64 -7.58 14.50
C ILE A 33 -5.09 -7.52 14.96
N VAL A 34 -5.94 -6.81 14.21
CA VAL A 34 -7.32 -6.53 14.59
C VAL A 34 -8.26 -7.01 13.49
N HIS A 35 -9.12 -7.95 13.81
CA HIS A 35 -10.18 -8.37 12.89
C HIS A 35 -11.23 -7.26 12.72
N ILE A 36 -11.65 -6.99 11.48
CA ILE A 36 -12.58 -5.90 11.12
C ILE A 36 -13.85 -5.88 11.99
N LYS A 37 -14.36 -7.04 12.42
CA LYS A 37 -15.53 -7.15 13.31
C LYS A 37 -15.35 -6.40 14.63
N LYS A 38 -14.13 -6.24 15.14
CA LYS A 38 -13.88 -5.49 16.37
C LYS A 38 -14.21 -4.00 16.23
N PHE A 39 -13.93 -3.45 15.05
CA PHE A 39 -14.33 -2.08 14.71
C PHE A 39 -15.83 -2.00 14.39
N GLU A 40 -16.36 -2.93 13.59
CA GLU A 40 -17.78 -2.97 13.24
C GLU A 40 -18.72 -3.07 14.45
N ASN A 41 -18.26 -3.75 15.52
CA ASN A 41 -18.99 -3.92 16.78
C ASN A 41 -18.64 -2.84 17.83
N SER A 42 -17.83 -1.85 17.48
CA SER A 42 -17.36 -0.79 18.40
C SER A 42 -16.59 -1.32 19.62
N GLU A 43 -16.02 -2.53 19.54
CA GLU A 43 -15.15 -3.10 20.58
C GLU A 43 -13.77 -2.41 20.57
N LYS A 44 -13.38 -1.84 19.42
CA LYS A 44 -12.19 -1.01 19.20
C LYS A 44 -12.56 0.21 18.37
N LYS A 45 -11.82 1.28 18.53
CA LYS A 45 -12.01 2.53 17.78
C LYS A 45 -10.79 2.78 16.90
N LEU A 46 -11.00 3.28 15.68
CA LEU A 46 -9.92 3.69 14.80
C LEU A 46 -9.09 4.82 15.42
N ASP A 47 -9.72 5.70 16.19
CA ASP A 47 -9.07 6.82 16.89
C ASP A 47 -8.01 6.38 17.92
N ASP A 48 -8.01 5.12 18.33
CA ASP A 48 -6.99 4.57 19.23
C ASP A 48 -5.63 4.31 18.55
N TYR A 49 -5.54 4.50 17.21
CA TYR A 49 -4.37 4.18 16.39
C TYR A 49 -3.88 5.40 15.62
N ASP A 50 -2.61 5.38 15.29
CA ASP A 50 -1.93 6.39 14.47
C ASP A 50 -1.71 5.90 13.03
N LEU A 51 -1.76 4.56 12.81
CA LEU A 51 -1.66 3.91 11.51
C LEU A 51 -2.64 2.75 11.37
N ILE A 52 -3.31 2.67 10.21
CA ILE A 52 -4.05 1.50 9.74
C ILE A 52 -3.26 0.85 8.60
N PHE A 53 -2.94 -0.43 8.76
CA PHE A 53 -2.32 -1.24 7.73
C PHE A 53 -3.34 -2.24 7.19
N LEU A 54 -3.60 -2.20 5.87
CA LEU A 54 -4.46 -3.13 5.14
C LEU A 54 -3.56 -4.16 4.47
N PRO A 55 -3.41 -5.38 5.01
CA PRO A 55 -2.47 -6.36 4.48
C PRO A 55 -2.83 -6.86 3.09
N GLY A 56 -1.84 -7.46 2.42
CA GLY A 56 -2.06 -8.28 1.24
C GLY A 56 -2.78 -9.58 1.54
N GLY A 57 -3.11 -10.33 0.50
CA GLY A 57 -3.80 -11.61 0.57
C GLY A 57 -4.99 -11.66 -0.37
N PHE A 58 -6.04 -12.37 0.06
CA PHE A 58 -7.25 -12.64 -0.71
C PHE A 58 -8.47 -12.41 0.18
N SER A 59 -8.70 -11.16 0.60
CA SER A 59 -9.79 -10.84 1.52
C SER A 59 -11.14 -11.31 0.99
N ALA A 60 -11.88 -12.09 1.81
CA ALA A 60 -13.09 -12.80 1.42
C ALA A 60 -12.92 -13.71 0.18
N GLY A 61 -11.72 -14.25 -0.06
CA GLY A 61 -11.43 -15.15 -1.18
C GLY A 61 -11.52 -14.52 -2.56
N ASP A 62 -11.52 -13.18 -2.65
CA ASP A 62 -11.66 -12.40 -3.90
C ASP A 62 -12.88 -12.80 -4.75
N TYR A 63 -13.96 -13.28 -4.12
CA TYR A 63 -15.11 -13.90 -4.81
C TYR A 63 -15.77 -13.03 -5.88
N ILE A 64 -15.80 -11.73 -5.73
CA ILE A 64 -16.37 -10.80 -6.72
C ILE A 64 -15.23 -10.23 -7.57
N ARG A 65 -14.28 -9.61 -6.91
CA ARG A 65 -12.98 -9.14 -7.35
C ARG A 65 -12.14 -8.81 -6.11
N ALA A 66 -10.85 -8.74 -6.31
CA ALA A 66 -9.92 -8.55 -5.21
C ALA A 66 -10.20 -7.25 -4.42
N GLY A 67 -10.30 -7.38 -3.10
CA GLY A 67 -10.56 -6.27 -2.17
C GLY A 67 -12.01 -5.78 -2.08
N ALA A 68 -12.91 -6.15 -3.00
CA ALA A 68 -14.26 -5.57 -3.10
C ALA A 68 -15.13 -5.82 -1.87
N ILE A 69 -15.12 -7.04 -1.33
CA ILE A 69 -15.95 -7.39 -0.16
C ILE A 69 -15.46 -6.68 1.09
N MET A 70 -14.14 -6.61 1.30
CA MET A 70 -13.56 -5.86 2.42
C MET A 70 -13.91 -4.38 2.33
N ALA A 71 -13.77 -3.78 1.15
CA ALA A 71 -14.15 -2.39 0.91
C ALA A 71 -15.64 -2.16 1.16
N ALA A 72 -16.52 -3.06 0.70
CA ALA A 72 -17.96 -2.96 0.94
C ALA A 72 -18.31 -2.99 2.44
N ARG A 73 -17.65 -3.86 3.24
CA ARG A 73 -17.82 -3.90 4.69
C ARG A 73 -17.36 -2.61 5.35
N ILE A 74 -16.20 -2.09 4.95
CA ILE A 74 -15.68 -0.81 5.44
C ILE A 74 -16.65 0.32 5.09
N LYS A 75 -17.12 0.40 3.84
CA LYS A 75 -18.12 1.40 3.39
C LYS A 75 -19.39 1.35 4.21
N ALA A 76 -19.88 0.16 4.55
CA ALA A 76 -21.13 0.00 5.27
C ALA A 76 -21.07 0.48 6.73
N LYS A 77 -19.92 0.39 7.38
CA LYS A 77 -19.80 0.59 8.84
C LYS A 77 -18.75 1.59 9.29
N LEU A 78 -17.66 1.75 8.55
CA LEU A 78 -16.45 2.41 9.03
C LEU A 78 -15.99 3.58 8.13
N ILE A 79 -16.67 3.84 7.00
CA ILE A 79 -16.16 4.80 6.01
C ILE A 79 -15.96 6.20 6.61
N ARG A 80 -16.92 6.71 7.38
CA ARG A 80 -16.81 8.04 8.01
C ARG A 80 -15.67 8.13 9.01
N ASP A 81 -15.43 7.05 9.74
CA ASP A 81 -14.32 7.00 10.70
C ASP A 81 -12.97 6.95 9.98
N ILE A 82 -12.88 6.23 8.84
CA ILE A 82 -11.68 6.20 8.02
C ILE A 82 -11.45 7.55 7.30
N GLU A 83 -12.49 8.19 6.78
CA GLU A 83 -12.40 9.53 6.20
C GLU A 83 -11.83 10.51 7.24
N ARG A 84 -12.42 10.56 8.44
CA ARG A 84 -11.91 11.40 9.53
C ARG A 84 -10.47 11.05 9.91
N PHE A 85 -10.14 9.76 10.03
CA PHE A 85 -8.80 9.27 10.32
C PHE A 85 -7.76 9.79 9.33
N VAL A 86 -8.08 9.73 8.04
CA VAL A 86 -7.22 10.24 6.95
C VAL A 86 -7.18 11.77 6.98
N ASP A 87 -8.30 12.44 7.24
CA ASP A 87 -8.39 13.90 7.30
C ASP A 87 -7.58 14.48 8.47
N ASP A 88 -7.53 13.78 9.60
CA ASP A 88 -6.68 14.10 10.75
C ASP A 88 -5.19 13.88 10.46
N GLY A 89 -4.88 13.36 9.26
CA GLY A 89 -3.50 13.12 8.78
C GLY A 89 -2.85 11.87 9.36
N ARG A 90 -3.64 10.96 9.92
CA ARG A 90 -3.17 9.65 10.37
C ARG A 90 -2.86 8.77 9.16
N LEU A 91 -2.02 7.77 9.35
CA LEU A 91 -1.44 7.01 8.26
C LEU A 91 -2.29 5.80 7.85
N VAL A 92 -2.41 5.58 6.53
CA VAL A 92 -2.99 4.35 5.97
C VAL A 92 -2.05 3.77 4.94
N MET A 93 -1.74 2.48 5.05
CA MET A 93 -0.92 1.76 4.08
C MET A 93 -1.63 0.49 3.62
N GLY A 94 -1.67 0.28 2.30
CA GLY A 94 -2.24 -0.92 1.70
C GLY A 94 -1.36 -1.49 0.60
N PRO A 95 -0.55 -2.55 0.84
CA PRO A 95 0.10 -3.30 -0.23
C PRO A 95 -0.83 -4.35 -0.83
N CYS A 96 -0.72 -4.60 -2.14
CA CYS A 96 -1.41 -5.64 -2.91
C CYS A 96 -2.92 -5.62 -2.68
N ASN A 97 -3.51 -6.59 -1.99
CA ASN A 97 -4.95 -6.61 -1.67
C ASN A 97 -5.39 -5.38 -0.88
N GLY A 98 -4.52 -4.84 -0.01
CA GLY A 98 -4.78 -3.57 0.68
C GLY A 98 -4.91 -2.39 -0.30
N PHE A 99 -4.12 -2.34 -1.38
CA PHE A 99 -4.25 -1.31 -2.41
C PHE A 99 -5.57 -1.45 -3.18
N GLN A 100 -5.98 -2.69 -3.50
CA GLN A 100 -7.27 -2.95 -4.11
C GLN A 100 -8.41 -2.42 -3.22
N VAL A 101 -8.34 -2.66 -1.91
CA VAL A 101 -9.31 -2.11 -0.95
C VAL A 101 -9.30 -0.57 -0.96
N LEU A 102 -8.14 0.07 -0.95
CA LEU A 102 -8.03 1.54 -0.97
C LEU A 102 -8.64 2.16 -2.24
N ILE A 103 -8.45 1.52 -3.40
CA ILE A 103 -9.07 1.94 -4.66
C ILE A 103 -10.60 1.77 -4.60
N GLU A 104 -11.08 0.62 -4.15
CA GLU A 104 -12.51 0.34 -4.02
C GLU A 104 -13.21 1.28 -3.03
N LEU A 105 -12.50 1.73 -2.00
CA LEU A 105 -13.01 2.72 -1.04
C LEU A 105 -13.09 4.14 -1.63
N GLY A 106 -12.38 4.41 -2.72
CA GLY A 106 -12.20 5.77 -3.23
C GLY A 106 -11.21 6.61 -2.41
N LEU A 107 -10.40 5.96 -1.57
CA LEU A 107 -9.31 6.62 -0.81
C LEU A 107 -8.13 6.98 -1.72
N LEU A 108 -7.96 6.25 -2.82
CA LEU A 108 -6.99 6.50 -3.86
C LEU A 108 -7.64 6.34 -5.25
N PRO A 109 -7.33 7.22 -6.21
CA PRO A 109 -6.49 8.41 -6.05
C PRO A 109 -7.18 9.57 -5.31
N ASN A 110 -8.53 9.62 -5.29
CA ASN A 110 -9.35 10.66 -4.66
C ASN A 110 -9.02 12.06 -5.18
N THR A 111 -8.96 12.22 -6.50
CA THR A 111 -8.58 13.49 -7.16
C THR A 111 -9.61 14.59 -6.98
N GLU A 112 -10.89 14.23 -6.80
CA GLU A 112 -11.99 15.18 -6.59
C GLU A 112 -12.30 15.40 -5.08
N GLY A 113 -11.66 14.67 -4.17
CA GLY A 113 -11.93 14.80 -2.73
C GLY A 113 -13.29 14.24 -2.28
N LYS A 114 -13.94 13.41 -3.11
CA LYS A 114 -15.30 12.91 -2.86
C LYS A 114 -15.38 11.49 -2.31
N TRP A 115 -14.26 10.82 -2.15
CA TRP A 115 -14.19 9.41 -1.72
C TRP A 115 -14.98 8.45 -2.64
N GLU A 116 -15.02 8.79 -3.93
CA GLU A 116 -15.64 7.99 -4.99
C GLU A 116 -14.58 7.15 -5.72
N THR A 117 -14.98 6.01 -6.26
CA THR A 117 -14.07 5.14 -7.02
C THR A 117 -13.76 5.76 -8.38
N GLU A 118 -12.54 6.22 -8.59
CA GLU A 118 -12.04 6.89 -9.81
C GLU A 118 -11.10 6.00 -10.63
N ALA A 119 -10.69 4.84 -10.08
CA ALA A 119 -9.74 3.93 -10.68
C ALA A 119 -10.08 2.48 -10.34
N ALA A 120 -9.40 1.53 -10.95
CA ALA A 120 -9.50 0.12 -10.64
C ALA A 120 -8.13 -0.57 -10.72
N LEU A 121 -7.98 -1.67 -9.97
CA LEU A 121 -6.91 -2.63 -10.16
C LEU A 121 -7.48 -3.83 -10.90
N ALA A 122 -7.36 -3.79 -12.22
CA ALA A 122 -7.91 -4.79 -13.12
C ALA A 122 -6.97 -6.01 -13.25
N GLN A 123 -7.46 -7.03 -13.92
CA GLN A 123 -6.69 -8.24 -14.23
C GLN A 123 -5.41 -7.90 -14.99
N ASN A 124 -4.31 -8.57 -14.64
CA ASN A 124 -3.02 -8.41 -15.31
C ASN A 124 -3.16 -8.64 -16.82
N ILE A 125 -2.40 -7.89 -17.62
CA ILE A 125 -2.44 -8.02 -19.07
C ILE A 125 -2.03 -9.42 -19.55
N SER A 126 -1.24 -10.13 -18.73
CA SER A 126 -0.82 -11.52 -19.00
C SER A 126 -1.92 -12.55 -18.76
N ASN A 127 -3.06 -12.17 -18.16
CA ASN A 127 -4.10 -13.09 -17.65
C ASN A 127 -3.55 -14.18 -16.72
N ARG A 128 -2.43 -13.91 -16.04
CA ARG A 128 -1.77 -14.86 -15.12
C ARG A 128 -1.49 -14.21 -13.78
N PHE A 129 -1.40 -15.05 -12.76
CA PHE A 129 -0.85 -14.66 -11.47
C PHE A 129 0.66 -14.40 -11.63
N GLU A 130 1.08 -13.17 -11.34
CA GLU A 130 2.48 -12.73 -11.41
C GLU A 130 3.09 -12.77 -10.01
N ALA A 131 4.07 -13.68 -9.79
CA ALA A 131 4.79 -13.80 -8.52
C ALA A 131 6.29 -13.76 -8.79
N ARG A 132 6.91 -12.60 -8.56
CA ARG A 132 8.34 -12.38 -8.82
C ARG A 132 8.86 -11.09 -8.18
N THR A 133 10.17 -10.94 -8.15
CA THR A 133 10.83 -9.67 -7.82
C THR A 133 10.79 -8.75 -9.03
N ILE A 134 10.44 -7.50 -8.78
CA ILE A 134 10.38 -6.42 -9.78
C ILE A 134 11.23 -5.23 -9.34
N TYR A 135 11.49 -4.31 -10.27
CA TYR A 135 12.13 -3.04 -9.98
C TYR A 135 11.08 -1.93 -10.01
N ILE A 136 11.15 -1.05 -9.02
CA ILE A 136 10.36 0.18 -8.97
C ILE A 136 11.28 1.38 -8.76
N ARG A 137 10.86 2.52 -9.30
CA ARG A 137 11.51 3.81 -9.08
C ARG A 137 10.65 4.65 -8.14
N VAL A 138 11.30 5.29 -7.17
CA VAL A 138 10.69 6.32 -6.33
C VAL A 138 10.58 7.61 -7.14
N ASN A 139 9.37 8.03 -7.50
CA ASN A 139 9.15 9.23 -8.32
C ASN A 139 9.22 10.52 -7.49
N ASN A 140 8.84 10.43 -6.23
CA ASN A 140 8.97 11.50 -5.23
C ASN A 140 8.81 10.91 -3.82
N ASN A 141 9.24 11.66 -2.81
CA ASN A 141 9.22 11.26 -1.41
C ASN A 141 8.27 12.12 -0.55
N LYS A 142 7.24 12.71 -1.14
CA LYS A 142 6.24 13.51 -0.42
C LYS A 142 5.42 12.66 0.56
N CYS A 143 5.23 11.40 0.22
CA CYS A 143 4.50 10.44 1.04
C CYS A 143 5.25 10.14 2.36
N ALA A 144 4.53 10.11 3.47
CA ALA A 144 5.08 9.81 4.80
C ALA A 144 5.87 8.49 4.86
N PHE A 145 5.47 7.50 4.09
CA PHE A 145 6.13 6.20 4.00
C PHE A 145 7.41 6.19 3.16
N LEU A 146 7.69 7.26 2.42
CA LEU A 146 8.81 7.36 1.49
C LEU A 146 9.89 8.37 1.92
N LYS A 147 9.81 8.93 3.13
CA LYS A 147 10.72 9.97 3.62
C LYS A 147 12.20 9.56 3.64
N ARG A 148 12.46 8.25 3.79
CA ARG A 148 13.82 7.70 3.82
C ARG A 148 14.35 7.25 2.45
N PHE A 149 13.65 7.60 1.37
CA PHE A 149 14.06 7.30 0.00
C PHE A 149 14.39 8.59 -0.76
N SER A 150 15.32 8.48 -1.69
CA SER A 150 15.63 9.55 -2.62
C SER A 150 14.76 9.48 -3.87
N GLU A 151 14.39 10.62 -4.43
CA GLU A 151 13.75 10.67 -5.75
C GLU A 151 14.69 10.07 -6.80
N GLY A 152 14.18 9.20 -7.66
CA GLY A 152 14.95 8.46 -8.65
C GLY A 152 15.55 7.14 -8.14
N GLU A 153 15.47 6.84 -6.85
CA GLU A 153 16.01 5.60 -6.29
C GLU A 153 15.27 4.37 -6.83
N ILE A 154 16.05 3.32 -7.17
CA ILE A 154 15.53 2.06 -7.70
C ILE A 154 15.51 1.01 -6.58
N LEU A 155 14.34 0.42 -6.36
CA LEU A 155 14.10 -0.58 -5.33
C LEU A 155 13.75 -1.93 -5.97
N LYS A 156 14.10 -3.02 -5.28
CA LYS A 156 13.67 -4.38 -5.62
C LYS A 156 12.61 -4.83 -4.61
N LEU A 157 11.42 -5.11 -5.08
CA LEU A 157 10.31 -5.59 -4.24
C LEU A 157 9.63 -6.81 -4.89
N PRO A 158 9.10 -7.75 -4.10
CA PRO A 158 8.28 -8.84 -4.63
C PRO A 158 6.85 -8.36 -4.93
N ILE A 159 6.25 -8.99 -5.93
CA ILE A 159 4.83 -8.94 -6.23
C ILE A 159 4.23 -10.35 -6.23
N ALA A 160 2.94 -10.45 -5.93
CA ALA A 160 2.17 -11.70 -5.97
C ALA A 160 0.68 -11.38 -6.17
N HIS A 161 0.23 -11.24 -7.42
CA HIS A 161 -1.15 -10.82 -7.73
C HIS A 161 -1.63 -11.27 -9.11
N MET A 162 -2.94 -11.43 -9.26
CA MET A 162 -3.66 -11.62 -10.52
C MET A 162 -4.28 -10.31 -11.01
N GLU A 163 -4.76 -9.47 -10.09
CA GLU A 163 -5.43 -8.21 -10.32
C GLU A 163 -4.56 -7.05 -9.78
N GLY A 164 -3.64 -6.57 -10.61
CA GLY A 164 -2.71 -5.50 -10.22
C GLY A 164 -2.61 -4.37 -11.24
N ARG A 165 -3.32 -4.47 -12.37
CA ARG A 165 -3.27 -3.49 -13.44
C ARG A 165 -4.06 -2.24 -13.09
N PHE A 166 -3.33 -1.19 -12.72
CA PHE A 166 -3.94 0.11 -12.45
C PHE A 166 -4.49 0.74 -13.74
N VAL A 167 -5.77 1.09 -13.70
CA VAL A 167 -6.49 1.81 -14.76
C VAL A 167 -7.34 2.91 -14.14
N THR A 168 -7.50 4.03 -14.84
CA THR A 168 -8.33 5.15 -14.40
C THR A 168 -9.69 5.14 -15.10
N ARG A 169 -10.70 5.73 -14.48
CA ARG A 169 -12.02 5.91 -15.05
C ARG A 169 -11.96 6.67 -16.37
N ASP A 170 -11.11 7.69 -16.45
CA ASP A 170 -10.95 8.55 -17.63
C ASP A 170 -9.56 9.23 -17.64
N GLU A 171 -9.24 9.92 -18.72
CA GLU A 171 -7.97 10.65 -18.88
C GLU A 171 -7.84 11.84 -17.92
N LYS A 172 -8.95 12.46 -17.50
CA LYS A 172 -8.94 13.58 -16.55
C LYS A 172 -8.35 13.11 -15.22
N VAL A 173 -8.81 11.96 -14.69
CA VAL A 173 -8.28 11.39 -13.47
C VAL A 173 -6.79 11.07 -13.61
N LEU A 174 -6.36 10.50 -14.75
CA LEU A 174 -4.95 10.23 -15.00
C LEU A 174 -4.10 11.51 -14.98
N ASN A 175 -4.55 12.54 -15.65
CA ASN A 175 -3.87 13.84 -15.70
C ASN A 175 -3.77 14.49 -14.32
N GLU A 176 -4.82 14.41 -13.48
CA GLU A 176 -4.79 14.88 -12.10
C GLU A 176 -3.77 14.11 -11.25
N ILE A 177 -3.73 12.77 -11.36
CA ILE A 177 -2.72 11.94 -10.67
C ILE A 177 -1.30 12.40 -11.03
N MET A 178 -1.03 12.63 -12.32
CA MET A 178 0.29 13.00 -12.79
C MET A 178 0.66 14.43 -12.41
N SER A 179 -0.24 15.40 -12.60
CA SER A 179 0.00 16.81 -12.28
C SER A 179 0.22 17.07 -10.79
N ARG A 180 -0.51 16.36 -9.92
CA ARG A 180 -0.35 16.44 -8.46
C ARG A 180 0.77 15.55 -7.92
N ARG A 181 1.48 14.81 -8.80
CA ARG A 181 2.57 13.89 -8.43
C ARG A 181 2.13 12.83 -7.41
N MET A 182 0.89 12.33 -7.55
CA MET A 182 0.35 11.27 -6.72
C MET A 182 0.92 9.90 -7.09
N ASN A 183 1.45 9.73 -8.32
CA ASN A 183 2.22 8.57 -8.73
C ASN A 183 3.60 8.61 -8.04
N VAL A 184 3.69 7.96 -6.87
CA VAL A 184 4.92 7.98 -6.05
C VAL A 184 5.88 6.87 -6.39
N LEU A 185 5.40 5.76 -7.00
CA LEU A 185 6.19 4.59 -7.38
C LEU A 185 5.82 4.13 -8.79
N SER A 186 6.82 3.92 -9.66
CA SER A 186 6.64 3.39 -11.01
C SER A 186 7.43 2.11 -11.25
N TYR A 187 6.84 1.15 -11.99
CA TYR A 187 7.57 0.00 -12.53
C TYR A 187 8.64 0.45 -13.52
N VAL A 188 9.83 -0.11 -13.39
CA VAL A 188 10.98 0.17 -14.28
C VAL A 188 11.77 -1.11 -14.54
N ASN A 189 12.65 -1.08 -15.55
CA ASN A 189 13.61 -2.15 -15.75
C ASN A 189 14.80 -2.05 -14.78
N SER A 190 15.76 -2.96 -14.86
CA SER A 190 16.95 -2.97 -14.00
C SER A 190 17.86 -1.74 -14.15
N GLU A 191 17.72 -0.97 -15.25
CA GLU A 191 18.43 0.28 -15.49
C GLU A 191 17.66 1.53 -15.02
N GLY A 192 16.46 1.34 -14.43
CA GLY A 192 15.58 2.42 -13.98
C GLY A 192 14.76 3.09 -15.09
N LYS A 193 14.71 2.50 -16.28
CA LYS A 193 13.93 3.01 -17.42
C LYS A 193 12.53 2.40 -17.45
N GLU A 194 11.54 3.20 -17.80
CA GLU A 194 10.19 2.73 -18.05
C GLU A 194 10.17 1.76 -19.23
N SER A 195 9.49 0.63 -19.05
CA SER A 195 9.46 -0.46 -20.01
C SER A 195 8.15 -1.22 -19.88
N GLY A 196 7.74 -1.89 -20.99
CA GLY A 196 6.57 -2.79 -20.97
C GLY A 196 6.83 -4.10 -20.22
N TYR A 197 5.98 -5.09 -20.47
CA TYR A 197 6.19 -6.46 -19.95
C TYR A 197 7.57 -7.00 -20.39
N PRO A 198 8.34 -7.67 -19.53
CA PRO A 198 8.00 -8.14 -18.19
C PRO A 198 8.24 -7.14 -17.05
N TRP A 199 8.77 -5.95 -17.33
CA TRP A 199 9.16 -4.97 -16.30
C TRP A 199 7.95 -4.25 -15.69
N ASN A 200 6.95 -3.89 -16.50
CA ASN A 200 5.61 -3.56 -16.03
C ASN A 200 4.79 -4.87 -16.03
N PRO A 201 4.70 -5.56 -14.88
CA PRO A 201 4.25 -6.96 -14.83
C PRO A 201 2.76 -7.12 -15.08
N ASN A 202 1.99 -6.08 -14.84
CA ASN A 202 0.53 -6.11 -14.89
C ASN A 202 -0.07 -5.24 -16.00
N GLY A 203 0.73 -4.39 -16.66
CA GLY A 203 0.26 -3.47 -17.70
C GLY A 203 -0.41 -2.22 -17.16
N SER A 204 -0.06 -1.79 -15.95
CA SER A 204 -0.56 -0.53 -15.34
C SER A 204 -0.28 0.67 -16.24
N VAL A 205 -1.27 1.56 -16.38
CA VAL A 205 -1.11 2.83 -17.10
C VAL A 205 0.03 3.65 -16.49
N MET A 206 0.84 4.31 -17.32
CA MET A 206 2.00 5.11 -16.90
C MET A 206 2.95 4.35 -15.94
N ASN A 207 3.02 3.03 -16.06
CA ASN A 207 3.82 2.15 -15.20
C ASN A 207 3.57 2.33 -13.69
N ILE A 208 2.39 2.81 -13.29
CA ILE A 208 2.06 3.07 -11.89
C ILE A 208 2.14 1.78 -11.08
N ALA A 209 3.05 1.75 -10.09
CA ALA A 209 3.23 0.66 -9.14
C ALA A 209 2.63 0.99 -7.76
N GLY A 210 2.49 2.28 -7.46
CA GLY A 210 1.91 2.77 -6.21
C GLY A 210 1.54 4.24 -6.26
N LEU A 211 0.48 4.57 -5.53
CA LEU A 211 -0.08 5.91 -5.39
C LEU A 211 -0.04 6.38 -3.95
N CYS A 212 0.11 7.67 -3.77
CA CYS A 212 -0.14 8.33 -2.50
C CYS A 212 -1.20 9.42 -2.71
N ASN A 213 -2.07 9.63 -1.71
CA ASN A 213 -3.00 10.76 -1.76
C ASN A 213 -2.26 12.10 -1.68
N GLU A 214 -2.94 13.19 -1.98
CA GLU A 214 -2.34 14.53 -2.02
C GLU A 214 -1.76 14.97 -0.67
N LYS A 215 -2.40 14.57 0.45
CA LYS A 215 -1.93 14.86 1.82
C LYS A 215 -0.66 14.07 2.20
N GLY A 216 -0.27 13.05 1.45
CA GLY A 216 0.93 12.26 1.71
C GLY A 216 0.80 11.20 2.81
N ASN A 217 -0.40 10.90 3.29
CA ASN A 217 -0.63 10.02 4.43
C ASN A 217 -1.36 8.69 4.09
N VAL A 218 -1.77 8.49 2.83
CA VAL A 218 -2.33 7.22 2.36
C VAL A 218 -1.46 6.67 1.25
N LEU A 219 -0.88 5.49 1.43
CA LEU A 219 -0.06 4.79 0.43
C LEU A 219 -0.70 3.48 0.02
N GLY A 220 -0.97 3.32 -1.27
CA GLY A 220 -1.33 2.06 -1.90
C GLY A 220 -0.28 1.64 -2.91
N LEU A 221 0.14 0.38 -2.90
CA LEU A 221 1.12 -0.15 -3.84
C LEU A 221 0.89 -1.64 -4.08
N MET A 222 1.17 -2.13 -5.31
CA MET A 222 1.06 -3.56 -5.61
C MET A 222 2.20 -4.41 -5.06
N PRO A 223 3.46 -3.93 -4.99
CA PRO A 223 4.55 -4.64 -4.36
C PRO A 223 4.38 -4.79 -2.83
N HIS A 224 5.11 -5.75 -2.26
CA HIS A 224 5.07 -6.11 -0.85
C HIS A 224 6.35 -5.71 -0.10
N PRO A 225 6.47 -4.51 0.48
CA PRO A 225 7.63 -4.15 1.29
C PRO A 225 7.74 -4.98 2.58
N GLU A 226 6.62 -5.43 3.16
CA GLU A 226 6.61 -6.27 4.36
C GLU A 226 7.30 -7.62 4.15
N ARG A 227 7.30 -8.15 2.94
CA ARG A 227 7.94 -9.42 2.59
C ARG A 227 9.46 -9.34 2.42
N VAL A 228 10.00 -8.14 2.30
CA VAL A 228 11.45 -7.86 2.20
C VAL A 228 11.88 -6.85 3.27
N PHE A 229 11.25 -6.93 4.43
CA PHE A 229 11.61 -6.14 5.61
C PHE A 229 12.98 -6.57 6.13
N TYR A 230 13.23 -7.86 6.23
CA TYR A 230 14.51 -8.40 6.62
C TYR A 230 15.38 -8.71 5.40
N LYS A 231 16.70 -8.48 5.52
CA LYS A 231 17.62 -8.76 4.43
C LYS A 231 17.58 -10.20 3.95
N PHE A 232 17.42 -11.16 4.86
CA PHE A 232 17.38 -12.59 4.53
C PHE A 232 16.10 -13.03 3.80
N THR A 233 15.09 -12.17 3.69
CA THR A 233 13.88 -12.45 2.89
C THR A 233 13.95 -11.90 1.46
N GLU A 234 15.00 -11.16 1.10
CA GLU A 234 15.22 -10.72 -0.28
C GLU A 234 15.68 -11.87 -1.18
N SER A 235 15.29 -11.85 -2.46
CA SER A 235 15.58 -12.92 -3.41
C SER A 235 17.09 -13.16 -3.68
N ASP A 236 17.93 -12.17 -3.41
CA ASP A 236 19.39 -12.21 -3.62
C ASP A 236 20.20 -12.13 -2.31
N TRP A 237 19.59 -12.39 -1.16
CA TRP A 237 20.19 -12.25 0.17
C TRP A 237 21.51 -13.00 0.34
N THR A 238 21.68 -14.15 -0.34
CA THR A 238 22.91 -14.94 -0.26
C THR A 238 24.12 -14.25 -0.86
N ARG A 239 23.89 -13.31 -1.81
CA ARG A 239 24.95 -12.52 -2.47
C ARG A 239 25.22 -11.21 -1.76
N ASN A 240 24.23 -10.68 -1.05
CA ASN A 240 24.32 -9.43 -0.29
C ASN A 240 23.68 -9.60 1.08
N ARG A 241 24.48 -10.08 2.04
CA ARG A 241 24.00 -10.49 3.39
C ARG A 241 23.93 -9.36 4.40
N ASN A 242 24.57 -8.23 4.10
CA ASN A 242 24.73 -7.14 5.06
C ASN A 242 23.60 -6.10 4.91
N GLY A 243 23.22 -5.52 6.06
CA GLY A 243 22.25 -4.43 6.12
C GLY A 243 20.81 -4.89 6.31
N GLU A 244 19.91 -3.94 6.19
CA GLU A 244 18.47 -4.11 6.33
C GLU A 244 17.83 -4.46 4.99
N GLY A 245 16.64 -5.07 5.02
CA GLY A 245 15.89 -5.33 3.80
C GLY A 245 15.36 -4.05 3.17
N THR A 246 15.09 -4.09 1.87
CA THR A 246 14.59 -2.93 1.12
C THR A 246 13.28 -2.39 1.71
N GLY A 247 12.42 -3.28 2.24
CA GLY A 247 11.14 -2.91 2.84
C GLY A 247 11.24 -2.17 4.17
N TYR A 248 12.32 -2.36 4.94
CA TYR A 248 12.49 -1.77 6.27
C TYR A 248 12.27 -0.26 6.30
N ARG A 249 12.80 0.47 5.32
CA ARG A 249 12.71 1.93 5.25
C ARG A 249 11.29 2.46 5.08
N PHE A 250 10.35 1.70 4.50
CA PHE A 250 8.94 2.09 4.42
C PHE A 250 8.33 2.19 5.81
N PHE A 251 8.54 1.17 6.62
CA PHE A 251 8.00 1.10 7.99
C PHE A 251 8.69 2.09 8.91
N LEU A 252 10.00 2.24 8.80
CA LEU A 252 10.75 3.22 9.60
C LEU A 252 10.31 4.64 9.29
N SER A 253 10.10 5.00 8.00
CA SER A 253 9.56 6.31 7.59
C SER A 253 8.20 6.58 8.24
N ALA A 254 7.32 5.58 8.24
CA ALA A 254 5.99 5.70 8.87
C ALA A 254 6.09 5.90 10.38
N VAL A 255 6.92 5.11 11.07
CA VAL A 255 7.07 5.19 12.53
C VAL A 255 7.68 6.53 12.95
N GLU A 256 8.68 7.02 12.23
CA GLU A 256 9.26 8.34 12.48
C GLU A 256 8.23 9.45 12.28
N HIS A 257 7.50 9.41 11.17
CA HIS A 257 6.43 10.39 10.92
C HIS A 257 5.38 10.40 12.05
N MET A 258 4.96 9.22 12.53
CA MET A 258 4.02 9.15 13.65
C MET A 258 4.59 9.74 14.94
N LYS A 259 5.88 9.50 15.24
CA LYS A 259 6.57 10.07 16.41
C LYS A 259 6.71 11.58 16.36
N GLU A 260 6.83 12.15 15.16
CA GLU A 260 6.94 13.59 14.96
C GLU A 260 5.58 14.30 15.07
N LYS A 261 4.50 13.61 14.66
CA LYS A 261 3.18 14.23 14.49
C LYS A 261 2.23 14.02 15.66
N PHE A 262 2.33 12.88 16.36
CA PHE A 262 1.42 12.46 17.44
C PHE A 262 2.17 12.14 18.72
#